data_28a8a6743db55894650a9278dc9130b0
#
_entry.id   28a8a6743db55894650a9278dc9130b0
#
_cell.length_a   1.000
_cell.length_b   1.000
_cell.length_c   1.000
_cell.angle_alpha   90.00
_cell.angle_beta   90.00
_cell.angle_gamma   90.00
#
_symmetry.space_group_name_H-M   'P 1'
#
loop_
_entity.id
_entity.type
_entity.pdbx_description
1 polymer ?
#
loop_
_entity_poly.entity_id
_entity_poly.type
_entity_poly.pdbx_seq_one_letter_code
_entity_poly.pdbx_strand_id
1 'polypeptide(L)'
;ISGLDNKVVVGLKGLWLDMAKIFQELADENPEIKKFKEQNGNTILSRDQAIEIGKLVGESLTLKREGEKEQILKTFKEIADDFKDNKIFGDQMIFNAAFLVSKRKARLFDQKARNLDEKYNGRIHFKYVGPIPPFDFVKIPVKLS
;
A
#
# COMPACT_ATOMS: atom_id res chain seq x y z
N ILE A 1 -2.87 -29.43 10.55
CA ILE A 1 -2.15 -29.73 9.31
C ILE A 1 -0.66 -29.51 9.54
N SER A 2 0.14 -30.52 9.32
CA SER A 2 1.56 -30.50 9.62
C SER A 2 2.33 -29.39 8.90
N GLY A 3 1.95 -29.05 7.67
CA GLY A 3 2.62 -28.01 6.92
C GLY A 3 2.47 -26.60 7.47
N LEU A 4 1.51 -26.38 8.38
CA LEU A 4 1.23 -25.07 8.97
C LEU A 4 1.70 -24.95 10.42
N ASP A 5 2.16 -26.04 11.02
CA ASP A 5 2.49 -26.06 12.46
C ASP A 5 3.61 -25.11 12.85
N ASN A 6 4.55 -24.87 11.93
CA ASN A 6 5.67 -23.97 12.18
C ASN A 6 5.56 -22.67 11.37
N LYS A 7 4.35 -22.29 10.99
CA LYS A 7 4.06 -21.07 10.26
C LYS A 7 3.28 -20.10 11.11
N VAL A 8 3.40 -18.83 10.79
CA VAL A 8 2.61 -17.76 11.40
C VAL A 8 2.20 -16.78 10.30
N VAL A 9 1.17 -16.00 10.58
CA VAL A 9 0.72 -14.94 9.67
C VAL A 9 1.10 -13.59 10.27
N VAL A 10 1.64 -12.73 9.43
CA VAL A 10 1.92 -11.35 9.78
C VAL A 10 1.22 -10.44 8.78
N GLY A 11 0.59 -9.39 9.30
CA GLY A 11 -0.07 -8.39 8.49
C GLY A 11 0.73 -7.10 8.43
N LEU A 12 0.73 -6.46 7.27
CA LEU A 12 1.40 -5.18 7.08
C LEU A 12 0.51 -4.27 6.24
N LYS A 13 0.28 -3.06 6.75
CA LYS A 13 -0.45 -2.01 6.03
C LYS A 13 0.43 -0.80 5.90
N GLY A 14 0.34 -0.10 4.79
CA GLY A 14 1.05 1.16 4.58
C GLY A 14 0.08 2.25 4.21
N LEU A 15 0.22 3.42 4.85
CA LEU A 15 -0.63 4.57 4.60
C LEU A 15 0.24 5.81 4.39
N TRP A 16 -0.07 6.59 3.36
CA TRP A 16 0.57 7.89 3.20
C TRP A 16 0.14 8.82 4.32
N LEU A 17 1.10 9.53 4.89
CA LEU A 17 0.84 10.44 6.01
C LEU A 17 0.29 11.80 5.58
N ASP A 18 0.73 12.29 4.42
CA ASP A 18 0.39 13.63 3.94
C ASP A 18 -0.09 13.56 2.49
N MET A 19 -1.41 13.51 2.32
CA MET A 19 -1.99 13.41 0.99
C MET A 19 -1.77 14.68 0.16
N ALA A 20 -1.69 15.85 0.79
CA ALA A 20 -1.40 17.08 0.06
C ALA A 20 -0.04 17.00 -0.64
N LYS A 21 0.95 16.43 0.06
CA LYS A 21 2.26 16.19 -0.52
C LYS A 21 2.21 15.19 -1.68
N ILE A 22 1.44 14.12 -1.51
CA ILE A 22 1.29 13.10 -2.55
C ILE A 22 0.66 13.70 -3.81
N PHE A 23 -0.41 14.48 -3.65
CA PHE A 23 -1.05 15.14 -4.79
C PHE A 23 -0.12 16.18 -5.46
N GLN A 24 0.72 16.85 -4.66
CA GLN A 24 1.72 17.77 -5.23
C GLN A 24 2.74 16.99 -6.07
N GLU A 25 3.17 15.83 -5.60
CA GLU A 25 4.07 14.96 -6.35
C GLU A 25 3.45 14.50 -7.67
N LEU A 26 2.15 14.16 -7.66
CA LEU A 26 1.45 13.80 -8.89
C LEU A 26 1.47 14.94 -9.90
N ALA A 27 1.24 16.16 -9.44
CA ALA A 27 1.29 17.33 -10.30
C ALA A 27 2.69 17.55 -10.88
N ASP A 28 3.71 17.40 -10.05
CA ASP A 28 5.10 17.60 -10.48
C ASP A 28 5.58 16.50 -11.44
N GLU A 29 5.12 15.28 -11.25
CA GLU A 29 5.52 14.12 -12.05
C GLU A 29 4.72 13.96 -13.34
N ASN A 30 3.54 14.57 -13.41
CA ASN A 30 2.64 14.43 -14.55
C ASN A 30 2.44 15.77 -15.24
N PRO A 31 3.01 15.96 -16.45
CA PRO A 31 2.92 17.24 -17.16
C PRO A 31 1.49 17.69 -17.44
N GLU A 32 0.56 16.78 -17.69
CA GLU A 32 -0.83 17.12 -17.97
C GLU A 32 -1.53 17.69 -16.74
N ILE A 33 -1.28 17.12 -15.57
CA ILE A 33 -1.83 17.60 -14.29
C ILE A 33 -1.24 18.99 -13.99
N LYS A 34 0.06 19.13 -14.14
CA LYS A 34 0.76 20.38 -13.90
C LYS A 34 0.24 21.50 -14.80
N LYS A 35 0.11 21.21 -16.09
CA LYS A 35 -0.41 22.14 -17.08
C LYS A 35 -1.84 22.56 -16.75
N PHE A 36 -2.68 21.61 -16.39
CA PHE A 36 -4.06 21.88 -16.01
C PHE A 36 -4.13 22.81 -14.80
N LYS A 37 -3.33 22.53 -13.78
CA LYS A 37 -3.26 23.33 -12.56
C LYS A 37 -2.80 24.76 -12.85
N GLU A 38 -1.79 24.93 -13.70
CA GLU A 38 -1.27 26.24 -14.08
C GLU A 38 -2.29 27.05 -14.90
N GLN A 39 -3.00 26.41 -15.81
CA GLN A 39 -3.97 27.07 -16.68
C GLN A 39 -5.25 27.43 -15.96
N ASN A 40 -5.68 26.64 -15.00
CA ASN A 40 -6.97 26.80 -14.36
C ASN A 40 -6.91 27.36 -12.94
N GLY A 41 -5.77 27.30 -12.30
CA GLY A 41 -5.47 27.91 -11.00
C GLY A 41 -6.62 27.89 -10.01
N ASN A 42 -7.12 29.09 -9.68
CA ASN A 42 -8.25 29.30 -8.77
C ASN A 42 -9.59 29.38 -9.50
N THR A 43 -9.62 29.09 -10.79
CA THR A 43 -10.82 29.15 -11.60
C THR A 43 -11.78 28.03 -11.21
N ILE A 44 -13.05 28.33 -11.14
CA ILE A 44 -14.09 27.33 -10.93
C ILE A 44 -14.19 26.48 -12.21
N LEU A 45 -14.02 25.16 -12.02
CA LEU A 45 -14.05 24.23 -13.13
C LEU A 45 -15.47 23.95 -13.60
N SER A 46 -15.64 23.75 -14.90
CA SER A 46 -16.87 23.18 -15.43
C SER A 46 -16.97 21.72 -14.97
N ARG A 47 -18.17 21.16 -15.06
CA ARG A 47 -18.39 19.76 -14.72
C ARG A 47 -17.49 18.83 -15.53
N ASP A 48 -17.39 19.07 -16.83
CA ASP A 48 -16.57 18.24 -17.72
C ASP A 48 -15.09 18.33 -17.39
N GLN A 49 -14.61 19.54 -17.07
CA GLN A 49 -13.22 19.74 -16.65
C GLN A 49 -12.93 19.03 -15.33
N ALA A 50 -13.86 19.10 -14.38
CA ALA A 50 -13.71 18.43 -13.08
C ALA A 50 -13.65 16.91 -13.23
N ILE A 51 -14.49 16.35 -14.11
CA ILE A 51 -14.49 14.92 -14.39
C ILE A 51 -13.19 14.50 -15.05
N GLU A 52 -12.74 15.25 -16.04
CA GLU A 52 -11.50 14.95 -16.77
C GLU A 52 -10.28 14.95 -15.87
N ILE A 53 -10.11 16.01 -15.07
CA ILE A 53 -8.96 16.09 -14.16
C ILE A 53 -9.05 15.07 -13.04
N GLY A 54 -10.25 14.81 -12.54
CA GLY A 54 -10.46 13.80 -11.51
C GLY A 54 -10.05 12.41 -11.98
N LYS A 55 -10.39 12.08 -13.22
CA LYS A 55 -9.99 10.80 -13.83
C LYS A 55 -8.48 10.70 -13.99
N LEU A 56 -7.86 11.76 -14.48
CA LEU A 56 -6.41 11.79 -14.67
C LEU A 56 -5.66 11.66 -13.34
N VAL A 57 -6.10 12.40 -12.32
CA VAL A 57 -5.49 12.34 -10.98
C VAL A 57 -5.70 10.95 -10.38
N GLY A 58 -6.89 10.37 -10.52
CA GLY A 58 -7.19 9.04 -10.01
C GLY A 58 -6.32 7.96 -10.63
N GLU A 59 -6.15 7.99 -11.94
CA GLU A 59 -5.30 7.04 -12.65
C GLU A 59 -3.82 7.20 -12.23
N SER A 60 -3.36 8.43 -12.12
CA SER A 60 -1.99 8.72 -11.70
C SER A 60 -1.72 8.29 -10.27
N LEU A 61 -2.70 8.50 -9.38
CA LEU A 61 -2.59 8.07 -7.99
C LEU A 61 -2.52 6.55 -7.90
N THR A 62 -3.31 5.85 -8.68
CA THR A 62 -3.29 4.38 -8.73
C THR A 62 -1.93 3.86 -9.17
N LEU A 63 -1.35 4.45 -10.20
CA LEU A 63 -0.02 4.06 -10.68
C LEU A 63 1.05 4.31 -9.62
N LYS A 64 0.98 5.45 -8.96
CA LYS A 64 1.92 5.80 -7.89
C LYS A 64 1.82 4.81 -6.73
N ARG A 65 0.60 4.50 -6.33
CA ARG A 65 0.31 3.54 -5.26
C ARG A 65 0.90 2.17 -5.59
N GLU A 66 0.62 1.67 -6.79
CA GLU A 66 1.12 0.36 -7.22
C GLU A 66 2.64 0.32 -7.27
N GLY A 67 3.27 1.38 -7.73
CA GLY A 67 4.72 1.47 -7.78
C GLY A 67 5.37 1.44 -6.41
N GLU A 68 4.86 2.21 -5.46
CA GLU A 68 5.39 2.23 -4.10
C GLU A 68 5.11 0.93 -3.36
N LYS A 69 3.91 0.38 -3.53
CA LYS A 69 3.54 -0.92 -2.98
C LYS A 69 4.50 -2.01 -3.43
N GLU A 70 4.73 -2.11 -4.72
CA GLU A 70 5.60 -3.15 -5.28
C GLU A 70 7.02 -3.03 -4.76
N GLN A 71 7.54 -1.82 -4.72
CA GLN A 71 8.88 -1.53 -4.21
C GLN A 71 9.02 -1.93 -2.74
N ILE A 72 8.02 -1.59 -1.92
CA ILE A 72 8.05 -1.88 -0.48
C ILE A 72 7.88 -3.37 -0.22
N LEU A 73 6.93 -4.03 -0.89
CA LEU A 73 6.59 -5.42 -0.58
C LEU A 73 7.52 -6.45 -1.20
N LYS A 74 8.36 -6.06 -2.14
CA LYS A 74 9.25 -6.98 -2.85
C LYS A 74 10.06 -7.85 -1.88
N THR A 75 10.73 -7.24 -0.92
CA THR A 75 11.58 -7.94 0.05
C THR A 75 10.77 -8.89 0.92
N PHE A 76 9.58 -8.46 1.33
CA PHE A 76 8.72 -9.27 2.20
C PHE A 76 8.18 -10.49 1.47
N LYS A 77 7.85 -10.36 0.19
CA LYS A 77 7.40 -11.48 -0.62
C LYS A 77 8.48 -12.53 -0.78
N GLU A 78 9.73 -12.13 -0.83
CA GLU A 78 10.88 -13.05 -0.94
C GLU A 78 11.07 -13.89 0.34
N ILE A 79 10.73 -13.33 1.50
CA ILE A 79 10.86 -14.02 2.78
C ILE A 79 9.66 -14.94 3.05
N ALA A 80 8.49 -14.53 2.62
CA ALA A 80 7.24 -15.22 2.91
C ALA A 80 7.07 -16.48 2.06
N ASP A 81 6.39 -17.47 2.63
CA ASP A 81 6.02 -18.68 1.89
C ASP A 81 4.77 -18.45 1.05
N ASP A 82 3.92 -17.54 1.48
CA ASP A 82 2.72 -17.16 0.74
C ASP A 82 2.33 -15.74 1.08
N PHE A 83 1.50 -15.13 0.25
CA PHE A 83 1.16 -13.72 0.34
C PHE A 83 -0.28 -13.50 -0.11
N LYS A 84 -0.98 -12.62 0.60
CA LYS A 84 -2.31 -12.17 0.21
C LYS A 84 -2.35 -10.65 0.14
N ASP A 85 -2.87 -10.17 -0.98
CA ASP A 85 -3.09 -8.75 -1.21
C ASP A 85 -4.54 -8.44 -0.89
N ASN A 86 -4.78 -7.90 0.28
CA ASN A 86 -6.13 -7.61 0.75
C ASN A 86 -6.62 -6.28 0.20
N LYS A 87 -7.92 -6.07 0.30
CA LYS A 87 -8.57 -4.86 -0.20
C LYS A 87 -8.10 -3.63 0.57
N ILE A 88 -7.86 -2.55 -0.16
CA ILE A 88 -7.52 -1.25 0.42
C ILE A 88 -8.77 -0.38 0.52
N PHE A 89 -8.75 0.59 1.44
CA PHE A 89 -9.85 1.51 1.66
C PHE A 89 -9.32 2.94 1.73
N GLY A 90 -9.93 3.82 0.94
CA GLY A 90 -9.55 5.23 0.89
C GLY A 90 -8.29 5.50 0.07
N ASP A 91 -8.06 6.78 -0.20
CA ASP A 91 -6.92 7.21 -1.03
C ASP A 91 -5.59 7.10 -0.30
N GLN A 92 -5.60 7.18 1.01
CA GLN A 92 -4.41 7.20 1.84
C GLN A 92 -3.73 5.83 1.94
N MET A 93 -4.50 4.75 1.88
CA MET A 93 -3.95 3.40 2.02
C MET A 93 -3.21 2.98 0.75
N ILE A 94 -1.95 2.58 0.92
CA ILE A 94 -1.10 2.14 -0.19
C ILE A 94 -1.27 0.64 -0.42
N PHE A 95 -1.23 -0.14 0.67
CA PHE A 95 -1.38 -1.60 0.60
C PHE A 95 -1.91 -2.16 1.92
N ASN A 96 -2.45 -3.36 1.82
CA ASN A 96 -2.97 -4.12 2.96
C ASN A 96 -2.65 -5.58 2.69
N ALA A 97 -1.55 -6.07 3.25
CA ALA A 97 -0.99 -7.36 2.89
C ALA A 97 -0.92 -8.30 4.09
N ALA A 98 -1.08 -9.59 3.83
CA ALA A 98 -0.88 -10.64 4.81
C ALA A 98 0.15 -11.64 4.27
N PHE A 99 1.06 -12.07 5.14
CA PHE A 99 2.14 -12.96 4.75
C PHE A 99 2.15 -14.19 5.64
N LEU A 100 2.30 -15.35 5.01
CA LEU A 100 2.53 -16.59 5.70
C LEU A 100 4.03 -16.82 5.76
N VAL A 101 4.59 -16.87 6.97
CA VAL A 101 6.04 -17.02 7.16
C VAL A 101 6.34 -18.14 8.13
N SER A 102 7.49 -18.79 7.98
CA SER A 102 7.93 -19.74 8.98
C SER A 102 8.30 -19.02 10.27
N LYS A 103 8.05 -19.67 11.41
CA LYS A 103 8.30 -19.06 12.72
C LYS A 103 9.74 -18.57 12.89
N ARG A 104 10.70 -19.28 12.31
CA ARG A 104 12.11 -18.89 12.37
C ARG A 104 12.41 -17.61 11.59
N LYS A 105 11.58 -17.27 10.59
CA LYS A 105 11.74 -16.07 9.79
C LYS A 105 10.91 -14.89 10.30
N ALA A 106 10.03 -15.13 11.27
CA ALA A 106 9.15 -14.10 11.80
C ALA A 106 9.94 -12.91 12.38
N ARG A 107 11.06 -13.19 13.05
CA ARG A 107 11.92 -12.15 13.61
C ARG A 107 12.56 -11.30 12.51
N LEU A 108 13.02 -11.93 11.44
CA LEU A 108 13.60 -11.24 10.31
C LEU A 108 12.54 -10.34 9.64
N PHE A 109 11.32 -10.85 9.51
CA PHE A 109 10.21 -10.10 8.97
C PHE A 109 9.91 -8.87 9.83
N ASP A 110 9.82 -9.05 11.14
CA ASP A 110 9.59 -7.97 12.10
C ASP A 110 10.67 -6.90 12.00
N GLN A 111 11.93 -7.31 11.92
CA GLN A 111 13.05 -6.38 11.81
C GLN A 111 12.97 -5.57 10.52
N LYS A 112 12.63 -6.21 9.41
CA LYS A 112 12.47 -5.51 8.13
C LYS A 112 11.30 -4.54 8.17
N ALA A 113 10.21 -4.90 8.84
CA ALA A 113 9.07 -4.01 9.02
C ALA A 113 9.44 -2.76 9.82
N ARG A 114 10.24 -2.93 10.87
CA ARG A 114 10.74 -1.80 11.66
C ARG A 114 11.65 -0.90 10.84
N ASN A 115 12.48 -1.47 9.97
CA ASN A 115 13.36 -0.71 9.11
C ASN A 115 12.57 0.17 8.13
N LEU A 116 11.36 -0.25 7.74
CA LEU A 116 10.50 0.58 6.90
C LEU A 116 10.09 1.87 7.59
N ASP A 117 9.79 1.81 8.90
CA ASP A 117 9.42 3.01 9.64
C ASP A 117 10.53 4.06 9.62
N GLU A 118 11.78 3.63 9.68
CA GLU A 118 12.92 4.53 9.60
C GLU A 118 13.10 5.06 8.18
N LYS A 119 13.05 4.17 7.18
CA LYS A 119 13.28 4.52 5.79
C LYS A 119 12.26 5.50 5.25
N TYR A 120 10.99 5.31 5.61
CA TYR A 120 9.88 6.12 5.12
C TYR A 120 9.33 7.08 6.17
N ASN A 121 10.13 7.44 7.15
CA ASN A 121 9.72 8.34 8.21
C ASN A 121 9.19 9.65 7.65
N GLY A 122 8.01 10.07 8.12
CA GLY A 122 7.37 11.29 7.67
C GLY A 122 6.58 11.15 6.37
N ARG A 123 6.72 10.03 5.64
CA ARG A 123 6.01 9.80 4.39
C ARG A 123 4.93 8.73 4.51
N ILE A 124 5.29 7.59 5.10
CA ILE A 124 4.39 6.42 5.20
C ILE A 124 4.32 5.95 6.63
N HIS A 125 3.10 5.70 7.09
CA HIS A 125 2.84 5.05 8.36
C HIS A 125 2.58 3.57 8.09
N PHE A 126 3.32 2.71 8.79
CA PHE A 126 3.17 1.26 8.67
C PHE A 126 2.48 0.71 9.89
N LYS A 127 1.51 -0.17 9.68
CA LYS A 127 0.83 -0.92 10.74
C LYS A 127 1.20 -2.39 10.60
N TYR A 128 1.78 -2.93 11.63
CA TYR A 128 2.22 -4.32 11.68
C TYR A 128 1.36 -5.08 12.67
N VAL A 129 0.84 -6.22 12.26
CA VAL A 129 -0.02 -7.07 13.08
C VAL A 129 0.51 -8.50 13.07
N GLY A 130 0.55 -9.12 14.24
CA GLY A 130 0.98 -10.50 14.37
C GLY A 130 2.30 -10.62 15.09
N PRO A 131 2.88 -11.83 15.14
CA PRO A 131 2.40 -13.04 14.43
C PRO A 131 1.12 -13.63 15.03
N ILE A 132 0.29 -14.19 14.17
CA ILE A 132 -0.95 -14.86 14.57
C ILE A 132 -1.00 -16.26 13.94
N PRO A 133 -1.86 -17.15 14.47
CA PRO A 133 -1.97 -18.51 13.92
C PRO A 133 -2.38 -18.49 12.43
N PRO A 134 -1.87 -19.44 11.65
CA PRO A 134 -2.05 -19.41 10.20
C PRO A 134 -3.43 -19.87 9.69
N PHE A 135 -4.27 -20.43 10.55
CA PHE A 135 -5.57 -20.92 10.07
C PHE A 135 -6.47 -19.80 9.56
N ASP A 136 -6.34 -18.59 10.09
CA ASP A 136 -7.10 -17.45 9.61
C ASP A 136 -6.69 -17.07 8.19
N PHE A 137 -5.42 -17.21 7.87
CA PHE A 137 -4.91 -16.99 6.53
C PHE A 137 -5.56 -17.93 5.52
N VAL A 138 -5.65 -19.20 5.88
CA VAL A 138 -6.25 -20.22 5.02
C VAL A 138 -7.75 -19.98 4.81
N LYS A 139 -8.44 -19.50 5.82
CA LYS A 139 -9.89 -19.28 5.77
C LYS A 139 -10.32 -18.01 5.05
N ILE A 140 -9.44 -17.04 4.93
CA ILE A 140 -9.77 -15.75 4.31
C ILE A 140 -10.44 -15.88 2.95
N PRO A 141 -9.93 -16.70 2.01
CA PRO A 141 -10.59 -16.84 0.71
C PRO A 141 -12.02 -17.33 0.79
N VAL A 142 -12.32 -18.20 1.74
CA VAL A 142 -13.66 -18.75 1.94
C VAL A 142 -14.60 -17.67 2.45
N LYS A 143 -14.14 -16.87 3.40
CA LYS A 143 -14.97 -15.81 4.00
C LYS A 143 -15.30 -14.69 3.02
N LEU A 144 -14.43 -14.45 2.07
CA LEU A 144 -14.61 -13.37 1.11
C LEU A 144 -15.48 -13.77 -0.07
N SER A 145 -15.68 -15.05 -0.27
CA SER A 145 -16.57 -15.55 -1.30
C SER A 145 -18.03 -15.51 -0.83
#